data_442f044e79f5affb30c1e8bebb54a8fa
#
_entry.id   442f044e79f5affb30c1e8bebb54a8fa
#
_cell.length_a   1.000
_cell.length_b   1.000
_cell.length_c   1.000
_cell.angle_alpha   90.00
_cell.angle_beta   90.00
_cell.angle_gamma   90.00
#
_symmetry.space_group_name_H-M   'P 1'
#
loop_
_entity.id
_entity.type
_entity.pdbx_description
1 polymer ?
#
loop_
_entity_poly.entity_id
_entity_poly.type
_entity_poly.pdbx_seq_one_letter_code
_entity_poly.pdbx_strand_id
1 'polypeptide(L)' 'MKVALVFLLCSSVNVGCLDPIPYPEKFKDEYTCLLKGYDESKRLLKRAGKENVNEHGLFYKFDCFEIELEEEDT' A
#
# COMPACT_ATOMS: atom_id res chain seq x y z
N MET A 1 -4.42 14.62 13.89
CA MET A 1 -4.89 13.89 12.73
C MET A 1 -3.82 12.89 12.30
N LYS A 2 -4.25 11.74 11.85
CA LYS A 2 -3.31 10.75 11.36
C LYS A 2 -3.74 10.21 10.01
N VAL A 3 -2.78 9.70 9.26
CA VAL A 3 -3.01 9.20 7.93
C VAL A 3 -2.61 7.73 7.90
N ALA A 4 -3.50 6.91 7.40
CA ALA A 4 -3.27 5.48 7.29
C ALA A 4 -2.87 5.10 5.87
N LEU A 5 -2.10 4.03 5.76
CA LEU A 5 -1.61 3.54 4.47
C LEU A 5 -2.03 2.10 4.29
N VAL A 6 -2.60 1.79 3.14
CA VAL A 6 -2.95 0.41 2.79
C VAL A 6 -2.42 0.10 1.40
N PHE A 7 -2.08 -1.17 1.21
CA PHE A 7 -1.57 -1.64 -0.08
C PHE A 7 -2.52 -2.66 -0.67
N LEU A 8 -2.55 -2.70 -1.99
CA LEU A 8 -3.28 -3.74 -2.71
C LEU A 8 -2.36 -4.34 -3.76
N LEU A 9 -2.30 -5.66 -3.79
CA LEU A 9 -1.55 -6.36 -4.82
C LEU A 9 -2.55 -6.78 -5.89
N CYS A 10 -2.28 -6.34 -7.10
CA CYS A 10 -3.21 -6.54 -8.20
C CYS A 10 -2.53 -7.26 -9.35
N SER A 11 -3.33 -7.84 -10.21
CA SER A 11 -2.83 -8.53 -11.39
C SER A 11 -3.61 -8.06 -12.62
N SER A 12 -2.88 -7.65 -13.65
CA SER A 12 -3.52 -7.26 -14.89
C SER A 12 -3.88 -8.46 -15.73
N VAL A 13 -3.27 -9.60 -15.46
CA VAL A 13 -3.57 -10.82 -16.19
C VAL A 13 -4.86 -11.44 -15.67
N ASN A 14 -4.98 -11.57 -14.37
CA ASN A 14 -6.17 -12.16 -13.76
C ASN A 14 -7.21 -11.12 -13.39
N VAL A 15 -6.97 -9.90 -13.69
CA VAL A 15 -7.91 -8.80 -13.49
C VAL A 15 -8.51 -8.81 -12.09
N GLY A 16 -7.76 -8.35 -11.14
CA GLY A 16 -8.27 -8.29 -9.78
C GLY A 16 -7.17 -7.98 -8.81
N CYS A 17 -7.60 -7.69 -7.59
CA CYS A 17 -6.68 -7.37 -6.52
C CYS A 17 -7.00 -8.20 -5.31
N LEU A 18 -5.96 -8.48 -4.53
CA LEU A 18 -6.15 -9.16 -3.26
C LEU A 18 -6.68 -8.18 -2.23
N ASP A 19 -7.03 -8.70 -1.07
CA ASP A 19 -7.54 -7.87 0.01
C ASP A 19 -6.52 -6.83 0.40
N PRO A 20 -6.97 -5.66 0.81
CA PRO A 20 -6.03 -4.60 1.23
C PRO A 20 -5.19 -5.04 2.41
N ILE A 21 -3.93 -4.63 2.40
CA ILE A 21 -2.99 -4.95 3.45
C ILE A 21 -2.66 -3.65 4.17
N PRO A 22 -3.08 -3.50 5.43
CA PRO A 22 -2.79 -2.26 6.14
C PRO A 22 -1.33 -2.20 6.57
N TYR A 23 -0.76 -1.01 6.47
CA TYR A 23 0.58 -0.79 6.94
C TYR A 23 0.54 -0.50 8.44
N PRO A 24 1.45 -1.06 9.21
CA PRO A 24 1.35 -0.94 10.67
C PRO A 24 1.55 0.46 11.22
N GLU A 25 2.25 1.31 10.48
CA GLU A 25 2.52 2.66 10.96
C GLU A 25 1.49 3.64 10.44
N LYS A 26 1.25 4.69 11.23
CA LYS A 26 0.46 5.83 10.80
C LYS A 26 1.37 7.01 10.56
N PHE A 27 0.90 7.97 9.79
CA PHE A 27 1.73 9.09 9.39
C PHE A 27 1.08 10.40 9.81
N LYS A 28 1.90 11.42 9.93
CA LYS A 28 1.40 12.72 10.37
C LYS A 28 0.65 13.44 9.27
N ASP A 29 1.05 13.25 8.03
CA ASP A 29 0.43 13.95 6.93
C ASP A 29 0.42 13.07 5.71
N GLU A 30 -0.28 13.54 4.69
CA GLU A 30 -0.45 12.78 3.48
C GLU A 30 0.85 12.69 2.69
N TYR A 31 1.62 13.75 2.69
CA TYR A 31 2.88 13.78 1.94
C TYR A 31 3.80 12.65 2.39
N THR A 32 3.98 12.53 3.70
CA THR A 32 4.84 11.49 4.23
C THR A 32 4.29 10.10 3.92
N CYS A 33 2.98 9.95 4.01
CA CYS A 33 2.36 8.69 3.68
C CYS A 33 2.59 8.32 2.22
N LEU A 34 2.43 9.28 1.33
CA LEU A 34 2.62 9.02 -0.10
C LEU A 34 4.05 8.60 -0.41
N LEU A 35 5.02 9.29 0.19
CA LEU A 35 6.41 8.92 -0.02
C LEU A 35 6.66 7.49 0.42
N LYS A 36 6.14 7.15 1.59
CA LYS A 36 6.32 5.80 2.10
C LYS A 36 5.62 4.79 1.20
N GLY A 37 4.45 5.15 0.72
CA GLY A 37 3.71 4.26 -0.17
C GLY A 37 4.51 3.91 -1.41
N TYR A 38 5.11 4.91 -2.04
CA TYR A 38 5.90 4.67 -3.22
C TYR A 38 7.14 3.85 -2.92
N ASP A 39 7.82 4.17 -1.81
CA ASP A 39 9.02 3.42 -1.44
C ASP A 39 8.72 1.97 -1.15
N GLU A 40 7.68 1.71 -0.40
CA GLU A 40 7.32 0.34 -0.05
C GLU A 40 6.81 -0.42 -1.25
N SER A 41 6.06 0.23 -2.13
CA SER A 41 5.58 -0.42 -3.33
C SER A 41 6.74 -0.87 -4.19
N LYS A 42 7.74 -0.02 -4.33
CA LYS A 42 8.92 -0.36 -5.11
C LYS A 42 9.67 -1.54 -4.48
N ARG A 43 9.80 -1.51 -3.16
CA ARG A 43 10.50 -2.57 -2.46
C ARG A 43 9.76 -3.89 -2.61
N LEU A 44 8.44 -3.86 -2.48
CA LEU A 44 7.65 -5.07 -2.62
C LEU A 44 7.71 -5.63 -4.03
N LEU A 45 7.72 -4.74 -5.01
CA LEU A 45 7.80 -5.18 -6.39
C LEU A 45 9.13 -5.87 -6.66
N LYS A 46 10.22 -5.31 -6.16
CA LYS A 46 11.51 -5.93 -6.31
C LYS A 46 11.56 -7.28 -5.63
N ARG A 47 10.90 -7.39 -4.51
CA ARG A 47 10.87 -8.63 -3.76
C ARG A 47 10.11 -9.72 -4.50
N ALA A 48 9.03 -9.34 -5.19
CA ALA A 48 8.26 -10.29 -5.97
C ALA A 48 9.07 -10.83 -7.12
N GLY A 49 9.95 -10.01 -7.68
CA GLY A 49 10.85 -10.47 -8.71
C GLY A 49 10.34 -10.18 -10.10
N LYS A 50 11.29 -9.97 -11.00
CA LYS A 50 10.98 -9.57 -12.36
C LYS A 50 10.12 -10.59 -13.07
N GLU A 51 10.43 -11.86 -12.90
CA GLU A 51 9.70 -12.90 -13.62
C GLU A 51 8.25 -12.97 -13.16
N ASN A 52 8.03 -12.94 -11.86
CA ASN A 52 6.68 -13.00 -11.34
C ASN A 52 5.87 -11.79 -11.77
N VAL A 53 6.49 -10.62 -11.68
CA VAL A 53 5.80 -9.40 -12.06
C VAL A 53 5.40 -9.44 -13.52
N ASN A 54 6.32 -9.85 -14.38
CA ASN A 54 6.04 -9.87 -15.81
C ASN A 54 5.06 -10.95 -16.20
N GLU A 55 5.18 -12.10 -15.55
CA GLU A 55 4.35 -13.24 -15.92
C GLU A 55 2.90 -13.03 -15.50
N HIS A 56 2.68 -12.49 -14.31
CA HIS A 56 1.35 -12.35 -13.77
C HIS A 56 0.80 -10.94 -13.87
N GLY A 57 1.57 -10.02 -14.43
CA GLY A 57 1.12 -8.64 -14.53
C GLY A 57 0.90 -8.01 -13.17
N LEU A 58 1.79 -8.29 -12.23
CA LEU A 58 1.62 -7.81 -10.86
C LEU A 58 1.91 -6.34 -10.75
N PHE A 59 1.14 -5.66 -9.92
CA PHE A 59 1.44 -4.28 -9.57
C PHE A 59 0.81 -3.98 -8.23
N TYR A 60 1.41 -3.02 -7.53
CA TYR A 60 0.92 -2.61 -6.23
C TYR A 60 0.24 -1.26 -6.33
N LYS A 61 -0.89 -1.15 -5.67
CA LYS A 61 -1.56 0.13 -5.49
C LYS A 61 -1.53 0.43 -4.01
N PHE A 62 -1.65 1.69 -3.67
CA PHE A 62 -1.75 2.05 -2.26
C PHE A 62 -2.62 3.29 -2.13
N ASP A 63 -3.10 3.48 -0.91
CA ASP A 63 -3.99 4.57 -0.60
C ASP A 63 -3.59 5.17 0.73
N CYS A 64 -3.65 6.48 0.81
CA CYS A 64 -3.43 7.21 2.05
C CYS A 64 -4.72 7.93 2.38
N PHE A 65 -5.22 7.74 3.60
CA PHE A 65 -6.46 8.39 3.99
C PHE A 65 -6.41 8.78 5.45
N GLU A 66 -7.13 9.83 5.77
CA GLU A 66 -7.18 10.35 7.12
C GLU A 66 -8.08 9.49 7.98
N ILE A 67 -7.68 9.32 9.23
CA ILE A 67 -8.50 8.59 10.18
C ILE A 67 -8.66 9.42 11.44
N GLU A 68 -9.76 9.15 12.12
CA GLU A 68 -10.02 9.77 13.39
C GLU A 68 -9.30 9.00 14.46
N LEU A 69 -8.88 9.71 15.49
CA LEU A 69 -8.09 9.08 16.52
C LEU A 69 -8.75 9.07 17.88
N GLU A 70 -9.83 9.78 18.06
CA GLU A 70 -10.38 9.88 19.39
C GLU A 70 -10.74 8.53 19.96
N GLU A 71 -11.24 7.67 19.10
CA GLU A 71 -11.69 6.42 19.65
C GLU A 71 -10.57 5.60 20.18
N GLU A 72 -9.40 5.68 19.60
CA GLU A 72 -8.36 4.83 20.12
C GLU A 72 -7.63 5.44 21.26
N ASP A 73 -7.87 6.65 21.55
CA ASP A 73 -7.29 7.22 22.73
C ASP A 73 -7.81 6.62 23.96
N THR A 74 -8.91 6.06 23.91
CA THR A 74 -9.52 5.50 25.12
C THR A 74 -8.92 4.19 25.52
#